data_e1eba7b6824a2f7b518b3a271baf800c
#
_entry.id   e1eba7b6824a2f7b518b3a271baf800c
#
_cell.length_a   1.000
_cell.length_b   1.000
_cell.length_c   1.000
_cell.angle_alpha   90.00
_cell.angle_beta   90.00
_cell.angle_gamma   90.00
#
_symmetry.space_group_name_H-M   'P 1'
#
loop_
_entity.id
_entity.type
_entity.pdbx_description
1 polymer ?
#
loop_
_entity_poly.entity_id
_entity_poly.type
_entity_poly.pdbx_seq_one_letter_code
_entity_poly.pdbx_strand_id
1 'polypeptide(L)'
;MTHQNTNAARPTRLFRSVVLVVSAWLVSLTLVGCTTLGTPLNEPVATDPNAPQARVADDFPVPSGSRVLTDETLVLGSGNNWTGRLSLALSVDAQNAYVHFRDQAKSFGWSLVSGSFGTTSILTFAKAQRSATVLIEDGNRLQGIKATITVSPMAIPASK
;
A
#
# COMPACT_ATOMS: atom_id res chain seq x y z
N MET A 1 22.75 -43.14 48.78
CA MET A 1 23.95 -43.29 47.94
C MET A 1 24.01 -42.05 47.10
N THR A 2 24.58 -40.96 47.62
CA THR A 2 26.00 -40.58 47.58
C THR A 2 26.52 -40.44 46.15
N HIS A 3 26.75 -39.27 45.66
CA HIS A 3 27.94 -38.41 45.60
C HIS A 3 27.62 -37.21 44.74
N GLN A 4 27.65 -36.00 45.14
CA GLN A 4 28.74 -35.04 45.42
C GLN A 4 29.88 -35.08 44.42
N ASN A 5 30.10 -33.97 43.75
CA ASN A 5 31.34 -33.17 43.73
C ASN A 5 31.21 -32.02 42.73
N THR A 6 31.11 -30.79 43.16
CA THR A 6 32.10 -29.78 43.58
C THR A 6 33.31 -29.63 42.62
N ASN A 7 33.45 -28.46 42.12
CA ASN A 7 34.55 -27.48 42.21
C ASN A 7 34.53 -26.56 41.00
N ALA A 8 34.22 -25.28 41.08
CA ALA A 8 35.04 -24.24 41.68
C ALA A 8 36.39 -24.03 40.99
N ALA A 9 36.52 -22.93 40.31
CA ALA A 9 37.66 -22.03 40.45
C ALA A 9 37.54 -20.79 39.53
N ARG A 10 37.38 -19.64 40.12
CA ARG A 10 37.94 -18.37 39.61
C ARG A 10 39.42 -18.39 39.87
N PRO A 11 40.27 -17.63 39.20
CA PRO A 11 40.59 -16.26 39.55
C PRO A 11 40.91 -15.34 38.35
N THR A 12 40.46 -14.09 38.41
CA THR A 12 41.13 -12.84 38.83
C THR A 12 42.47 -12.50 38.16
N ARG A 13 42.49 -11.23 37.85
CA ARG A 13 43.56 -10.23 37.84
C ARG A 13 43.97 -9.81 36.43
N LEU A 14 43.63 -8.55 36.08
CA LEU A 14 44.42 -7.37 36.35
C LEU A 14 45.78 -7.38 35.63
N PHE A 15 45.84 -6.62 34.61
CA PHE A 15 46.95 -5.76 34.22
C PHE A 15 46.30 -4.65 33.42
N ARG A 16 46.09 -3.53 33.88
CA ARG A 16 46.90 -2.41 34.41
C ARG A 16 48.04 -2.04 33.45
N SER A 17 47.88 -0.84 33.03
CA SER A 17 48.90 0.18 32.76
C SER A 17 48.98 0.54 31.29
N VAL A 18 48.50 1.72 30.96
CA VAL A 18 49.20 2.99 30.95
C VAL A 18 50.24 3.09 29.85
N VAL A 19 50.08 3.95 28.98
CA VAL A 19 50.94 4.98 28.38
C VAL A 19 50.09 5.69 27.34
N LEU A 20 49.49 6.81 27.57
CA LEU A 20 50.01 8.18 27.56
C LEU A 20 50.78 8.52 26.28
N VAL A 21 50.22 9.52 25.65
CA VAL A 21 50.91 10.70 25.17
C VAL A 21 50.92 10.92 23.65
N VAL A 22 50.16 11.91 23.28
CA VAL A 22 50.53 13.06 22.46
C VAL A 22 50.71 12.84 20.97
N SER A 23 49.79 13.37 20.21
CA SER A 23 50.15 14.53 19.43
C SER A 23 48.93 15.06 18.68
N ALA A 24 48.55 16.25 19.06
CA ALA A 24 47.78 17.18 18.28
C ALA A 24 48.47 17.41 16.92
N TRP A 25 47.73 17.31 15.87
CA TRP A 25 47.95 18.17 14.71
C TRP A 25 46.61 18.42 14.02
N LEU A 26 46.21 19.65 14.13
CA LEU A 26 45.22 20.32 13.34
C LEU A 26 45.56 20.20 11.87
N VAL A 27 44.62 19.68 11.10
CA VAL A 27 44.47 20.14 9.73
C VAL A 27 42.98 20.25 9.46
N SER A 28 42.48 21.46 9.64
CA SER A 28 41.22 21.89 9.10
C SER A 28 41.30 21.93 7.59
N LEU A 29 40.67 20.97 6.93
CA LEU A 29 40.35 21.10 5.53
C LEU A 29 38.84 21.18 5.39
N THR A 30 38.36 22.40 5.30
CA THR A 30 37.02 22.74 4.88
C THR A 30 36.86 22.38 3.39
N LEU A 31 36.39 21.21 3.11
CA LEU A 31 35.83 20.87 1.79
C LEU A 31 34.36 21.31 1.82
N VAL A 32 34.12 22.50 1.31
CA VAL A 32 32.80 22.92 0.84
C VAL A 32 32.50 22.07 -0.39
N GLY A 33 31.93 20.90 -0.17
CA GLY A 33 31.34 20.11 -1.22
C GLY A 33 29.96 20.67 -1.53
N CYS A 34 29.81 21.31 -2.69
CA CYS A 34 28.51 21.53 -3.29
C CYS A 34 27.88 20.16 -3.55
N THR A 35 26.98 19.72 -2.67
CA THR A 35 26.09 18.65 -2.98
C THR A 35 25.05 19.19 -3.96
N THR A 36 25.28 18.93 -5.25
CA THR A 36 24.23 19.00 -6.25
C THR A 36 23.05 18.16 -5.73
N LEU A 37 21.92 18.82 -5.56
CA LEU A 37 20.62 18.15 -5.36
C LEU A 37 20.31 17.32 -6.62
N GLY A 38 20.88 16.13 -6.70
CA GLY A 38 20.31 15.07 -7.49
C GLY A 38 19.22 14.45 -6.64
N THR A 39 17.98 14.83 -6.86
CA THR A 39 16.85 14.08 -6.36
C THR A 39 16.96 12.66 -6.91
N PRO A 40 17.13 11.62 -6.07
CA PRO A 40 16.99 10.26 -6.55
C PRO A 40 15.52 10.08 -6.94
N LEU A 41 15.28 9.86 -8.22
CA LEU A 41 13.97 9.58 -8.82
C LEU A 41 13.41 8.21 -8.39
N ASN A 42 13.84 7.68 -7.24
CA ASN A 42 13.40 6.36 -6.80
C ASN A 42 13.49 6.19 -5.28
N GLU A 43 13.07 7.20 -4.52
CA GLU A 43 12.64 6.90 -3.16
C GLU A 43 11.30 6.18 -3.26
N PRO A 44 11.17 4.97 -2.68
CA PRO A 44 9.85 4.42 -2.43
C PRO A 44 9.17 5.44 -1.52
N VAL A 45 8.14 6.10 -2.04
CA VAL A 45 7.26 6.94 -1.23
C VAL A 45 6.85 6.07 -0.05
N ALA A 46 7.37 6.39 1.13
CA ALA A 46 6.96 5.76 2.36
C ALA A 46 5.44 5.99 2.44
N THR A 47 4.68 4.96 2.07
CA THR A 47 3.24 4.99 2.12
C THR A 47 2.89 5.04 3.59
N ASP A 48 2.59 6.25 4.09
CA ASP A 48 2.00 6.42 5.41
C ASP A 48 0.75 5.53 5.45
N PRO A 49 0.70 4.50 6.31
CA PRO A 49 -0.48 3.63 6.40
C PRO A 49 -1.74 4.39 6.81
N ASN A 50 -1.61 5.64 7.29
CA ASN A 50 -2.69 6.56 7.61
C ASN A 50 -2.90 7.65 6.55
N ALA A 51 -2.12 7.69 5.46
CA ALA A 51 -2.42 8.58 4.36
C ALA A 51 -3.82 8.26 3.84
N PRO A 52 -4.72 9.25 3.69
CA PRO A 52 -6.06 8.99 3.19
C PRO A 52 -5.96 8.37 1.79
N GLN A 53 -6.10 7.07 1.72
CA GLN A 53 -6.08 6.26 0.49
C GLN A 53 -7.23 6.65 -0.46
N ALA A 54 -8.14 7.48 0.03
CA ALA A 54 -9.27 8.03 -0.69
C ALA A 54 -8.91 8.95 -1.88
N ARG A 55 -7.66 9.42 -1.98
CA ARG A 55 -7.29 10.38 -3.04
C ARG A 55 -6.96 9.76 -4.39
N VAL A 56 -6.87 8.44 -4.46
CA VAL A 56 -6.50 7.76 -5.71
C VAL A 56 -7.71 7.58 -6.62
N ALA A 57 -8.92 7.52 -6.04
CA ALA A 57 -10.17 7.30 -6.76
C ALA A 57 -11.32 8.03 -6.05
N ASP A 58 -11.24 9.36 -6.02
CA ASP A 58 -12.19 10.20 -5.28
C ASP A 58 -13.64 10.11 -5.81
N ASP A 59 -13.81 9.60 -7.01
CA ASP A 59 -15.12 9.45 -7.64
C ASP A 59 -15.69 8.03 -7.60
N PHE A 60 -15.13 7.15 -6.73
CA PHE A 60 -15.63 5.80 -6.56
C PHE A 60 -15.77 5.43 -5.08
N PRO A 61 -16.87 4.75 -4.66
CA PRO A 61 -17.10 4.42 -3.26
C PRO A 61 -16.14 3.31 -2.81
N VAL A 62 -15.18 3.64 -1.97
CA VAL A 62 -14.29 2.66 -1.32
C VAL A 62 -14.81 2.37 0.08
N PRO A 63 -15.04 1.10 0.48
CA PRO A 63 -15.45 0.77 1.84
C PRO A 63 -14.42 1.24 2.87
N SER A 64 -14.90 1.79 3.98
CA SER A 64 -14.03 2.27 5.07
C SER A 64 -13.15 1.15 5.61
N GLY A 65 -11.89 1.48 5.95
CA GLY A 65 -10.92 0.51 6.45
C GLY A 65 -10.27 -0.36 5.36
N SER A 66 -10.62 -0.17 4.10
CA SER A 66 -9.94 -0.84 2.99
C SER A 66 -8.51 -0.31 2.84
N ARG A 67 -7.61 -1.20 2.39
CA ARG A 67 -6.20 -0.86 2.15
C ARG A 67 -5.86 -1.07 0.67
N VAL A 68 -5.21 -0.09 0.07
CA VAL A 68 -4.72 -0.21 -1.32
C VAL A 68 -3.58 -1.23 -1.39
N LEU A 69 -3.67 -2.13 -2.35
CA LEU A 69 -2.62 -3.07 -2.72
C LEU A 69 -1.77 -2.42 -3.81
N THR A 70 -0.71 -1.72 -3.40
CA THR A 70 0.11 -0.87 -4.28
C THR A 70 0.74 -1.65 -5.42
N ASP A 71 1.21 -2.87 -5.15
CA ASP A 71 1.86 -3.73 -6.14
C ASP A 71 0.91 -4.22 -7.25
N GLU A 72 -0.40 -4.18 -6.98
CA GLU A 72 -1.45 -4.59 -7.92
C GLU A 72 -2.22 -3.39 -8.50
N THR A 73 -1.89 -2.18 -8.08
CA THR A 73 -2.59 -0.94 -8.44
C THR A 73 -1.81 -0.18 -9.51
N LEU A 74 -2.51 0.19 -10.57
CA LEU A 74 -2.01 1.09 -11.61
C LEU A 74 -3.10 2.13 -11.91
N VAL A 75 -2.91 3.35 -11.44
CA VAL A 75 -3.84 4.45 -11.66
C VAL A 75 -3.14 5.57 -12.42
N LEU A 76 -3.74 5.97 -13.52
CA LEU A 76 -3.31 7.07 -14.36
C LEU A 76 -4.31 8.22 -14.23
N GLY A 77 -3.83 9.43 -14.01
CA GLY A 77 -4.66 10.58 -13.71
C GLY A 77 -5.00 10.68 -12.22
N SER A 78 -5.94 11.54 -11.88
CA SER A 78 -6.35 11.81 -10.49
C SER A 78 -7.78 12.34 -10.39
N GLY A 79 -8.32 12.34 -9.18
CA GLY A 79 -9.66 12.87 -8.89
C GLY A 79 -10.75 12.14 -9.68
N ASN A 80 -11.53 12.90 -10.44
CA ASN A 80 -12.66 12.36 -11.22
C ASN A 80 -12.28 11.86 -12.62
N ASN A 81 -11.01 11.95 -13.02
CA ASN A 81 -10.53 11.64 -14.37
C ASN A 81 -9.45 10.57 -14.40
N TRP A 82 -9.41 9.72 -13.39
CA TRP A 82 -8.48 8.62 -13.39
C TRP A 82 -8.96 7.45 -14.28
N THR A 83 -8.02 6.68 -14.75
CA THR A 83 -8.23 5.41 -15.46
C THR A 83 -7.19 4.40 -14.97
N GLY A 84 -7.48 3.11 -15.10
CA GLY A 84 -6.58 2.06 -14.66
C GLY A 84 -7.22 1.07 -13.73
N ARG A 85 -6.43 0.48 -12.85
CA ARG A 85 -6.83 -0.54 -11.90
C ARG A 85 -6.44 -0.13 -10.48
N LEU A 86 -7.42 -0.15 -9.58
CA LEU A 86 -7.25 0.03 -8.15
C LEU A 86 -7.57 -1.29 -7.46
N SER A 87 -6.60 -1.91 -6.81
CA SER A 87 -6.75 -3.15 -6.05
C SER A 87 -6.79 -2.85 -4.56
N LEU A 88 -7.76 -3.42 -3.87
CA LEU A 88 -8.07 -3.16 -2.46
C LEU A 88 -8.14 -4.47 -1.67
N ALA A 89 -7.49 -4.51 -0.52
CA ALA A 89 -7.83 -5.46 0.53
C ALA A 89 -8.97 -4.86 1.36
N LEU A 90 -10.08 -5.56 1.43
CA LEU A 90 -11.28 -5.09 2.11
C LEU A 90 -11.31 -5.56 3.56
N SER A 91 -11.87 -4.72 4.45
CA SER A 91 -12.13 -5.05 5.85
C SER A 91 -13.53 -5.62 6.10
N VAL A 92 -14.36 -5.68 5.06
CA VAL A 92 -15.73 -6.21 5.10
C VAL A 92 -15.80 -7.50 4.29
N ASP A 93 -16.81 -8.35 4.55
CA ASP A 93 -17.06 -9.56 3.79
C ASP A 93 -17.52 -9.26 2.35
N ALA A 94 -17.51 -10.29 1.49
CA ALA A 94 -17.82 -10.14 0.07
C ALA A 94 -19.25 -9.67 -0.18
N GLN A 95 -20.23 -10.09 0.64
CA GLN A 95 -21.62 -9.67 0.50
C GLN A 95 -21.79 -8.20 0.87
N ASN A 96 -21.23 -7.77 1.98
CA ASN A 96 -21.26 -6.37 2.41
C ASN A 96 -20.51 -5.47 1.42
N ALA A 97 -19.37 -5.93 0.89
CA ALA A 97 -18.65 -5.22 -0.15
C ALA A 97 -19.51 -5.06 -1.43
N TYR A 98 -20.16 -6.14 -1.89
CA TYR A 98 -21.05 -6.09 -3.04
C TYR A 98 -22.20 -5.09 -2.85
N VAL A 99 -22.89 -5.14 -1.72
CA VAL A 99 -23.96 -4.22 -1.38
C VAL A 99 -23.45 -2.77 -1.31
N HIS A 100 -22.29 -2.55 -0.70
CA HIS A 100 -21.68 -1.23 -0.59
C HIS A 100 -21.43 -0.62 -1.98
N PHE A 101 -20.72 -1.34 -2.86
CA PHE A 101 -20.45 -0.85 -4.20
C PHE A 101 -21.73 -0.61 -5.00
N ARG A 102 -22.68 -1.55 -4.97
CA ARG A 102 -23.95 -1.45 -5.68
C ARG A 102 -24.76 -0.21 -5.29
N ASP A 103 -24.85 0.04 -3.99
CA ASP A 103 -25.77 1.07 -3.47
C ASP A 103 -25.11 2.45 -3.41
N GLN A 104 -23.79 2.51 -3.11
CA GLN A 104 -23.10 3.79 -2.96
C GLN A 104 -22.58 4.37 -4.27
N ALA A 105 -22.38 3.58 -5.32
CA ALA A 105 -21.84 4.07 -6.60
C ALA A 105 -22.67 5.23 -7.19
N LYS A 106 -23.99 5.20 -6.99
CA LYS A 106 -24.92 6.23 -7.48
C LYS A 106 -24.61 7.61 -6.90
N SER A 107 -24.22 7.70 -5.63
CA SER A 107 -23.89 8.99 -4.99
C SER A 107 -22.59 9.61 -5.55
N PHE A 108 -21.77 8.79 -6.23
CA PHE A 108 -20.58 9.22 -6.96
C PHE A 108 -20.83 9.45 -8.46
N GLY A 109 -22.10 9.37 -8.89
CA GLY A 109 -22.52 9.59 -10.28
C GLY A 109 -22.35 8.38 -11.19
N TRP A 110 -22.12 7.19 -10.65
CA TRP A 110 -22.05 5.94 -11.40
C TRP A 110 -23.43 5.28 -11.48
N SER A 111 -23.80 4.82 -12.65
CA SER A 111 -25.03 4.04 -12.89
C SER A 111 -24.68 2.58 -13.02
N LEU A 112 -25.35 1.71 -12.27
CA LEU A 112 -25.17 0.26 -12.35
C LEU A 112 -25.70 -0.23 -13.73
N VAL A 113 -24.86 -0.93 -14.46
CA VAL A 113 -25.20 -1.56 -15.74
C VAL A 113 -25.55 -3.03 -15.53
N SER A 114 -24.75 -3.74 -14.76
CA SER A 114 -24.98 -5.13 -14.45
C SER A 114 -24.31 -5.52 -13.14
N GLY A 115 -24.82 -6.58 -12.50
CA GLY A 115 -24.22 -7.12 -11.29
C GLY A 115 -24.53 -8.60 -11.14
N SER A 116 -23.54 -9.36 -10.70
CA SER A 116 -23.65 -10.77 -10.36
C SER A 116 -22.94 -11.02 -9.06
N PHE A 117 -23.61 -11.72 -8.15
CA PHE A 117 -23.07 -12.09 -6.84
C PHE A 117 -22.77 -13.60 -6.81
N GLY A 118 -21.60 -13.98 -6.31
CA GLY A 118 -21.15 -15.35 -6.18
C GLY A 118 -19.79 -15.43 -5.49
N THR A 119 -19.11 -16.57 -5.62
CA THR A 119 -17.72 -16.73 -5.12
C THR A 119 -16.80 -15.66 -5.68
N THR A 120 -17.01 -15.30 -6.93
CA THR A 120 -16.47 -14.11 -7.56
C THR A 120 -17.65 -13.25 -7.95
N SER A 121 -17.73 -12.05 -7.39
CA SER A 121 -18.81 -11.11 -7.67
C SER A 121 -18.33 -10.04 -8.63
N ILE A 122 -19.17 -9.64 -9.58
CA ILE A 122 -18.86 -8.64 -10.59
C ILE A 122 -19.95 -7.59 -10.60
N LEU A 123 -19.55 -6.32 -10.61
CA LEU A 123 -20.42 -5.18 -10.81
C LEU A 123 -19.85 -4.33 -11.94
N THR A 124 -20.69 -3.92 -12.88
CA THR A 124 -20.31 -3.01 -13.96
C THR A 124 -21.12 -1.74 -13.87
N PHE A 125 -20.43 -0.63 -13.99
CA PHE A 125 -20.99 0.71 -13.89
C PHE A 125 -20.62 1.56 -15.10
N ALA A 126 -21.45 2.56 -15.40
CA ALA A 126 -21.18 3.57 -16.40
C ALA A 126 -21.30 4.97 -15.77
N LYS A 127 -20.41 5.89 -16.18
CA LYS A 127 -20.45 7.31 -15.79
C LYS A 127 -19.91 8.15 -16.95
N ALA A 128 -20.79 8.93 -17.57
CA ALA A 128 -20.45 9.68 -18.78
C ALA A 128 -19.84 8.75 -19.86
N GLN A 129 -18.60 9.01 -20.29
CA GLN A 129 -17.90 8.21 -21.29
C GLN A 129 -16.89 7.24 -20.66
N ARG A 130 -17.12 6.79 -19.43
CA ARG A 130 -16.26 5.83 -18.70
C ARG A 130 -17.10 4.64 -18.23
N SER A 131 -16.46 3.50 -18.17
CA SER A 131 -16.97 2.31 -17.51
C SER A 131 -16.09 1.95 -16.31
N ALA A 132 -16.71 1.39 -15.29
CA ALA A 132 -16.01 0.81 -14.16
C ALA A 132 -16.49 -0.64 -13.95
N THR A 133 -15.55 -1.54 -13.75
CA THR A 133 -15.85 -2.92 -13.35
C THR A 133 -15.24 -3.16 -11.98
N VAL A 134 -16.04 -3.62 -11.05
CA VAL A 134 -15.62 -4.07 -9.73
C VAL A 134 -15.68 -5.57 -9.70
N LEU A 135 -14.54 -6.19 -9.49
CA LEU A 135 -14.39 -7.63 -9.24
C LEU A 135 -14.17 -7.80 -7.74
N ILE A 136 -15.00 -8.62 -7.08
CA ILE A 136 -14.85 -8.95 -5.66
C ILE A 136 -14.55 -10.45 -5.59
N GLU A 137 -13.41 -10.77 -5.01
CA GLU A 137 -12.91 -12.13 -4.83
C GLU A 137 -12.90 -12.45 -3.34
N ASP A 138 -13.62 -13.52 -3.00
CA ASP A 138 -13.57 -14.07 -1.65
C ASP A 138 -12.32 -14.94 -1.55
N GLY A 139 -11.27 -14.36 -0.96
CA GLY A 139 -10.02 -15.08 -0.72
C GLY A 139 -10.18 -16.15 0.36
N ASN A 140 -9.17 -17.01 0.48
CA ASN A 140 -9.11 -17.93 1.60
C ASN A 140 -8.89 -17.15 2.93
N ARG A 141 -9.03 -17.85 4.08
CA ARG A 141 -8.91 -17.25 5.43
C ARG A 141 -7.61 -16.46 5.67
N LEU A 142 -6.58 -16.67 4.85
CA LEU A 142 -5.28 -16.00 4.96
C LEU A 142 -5.18 -14.78 4.04
N GLN A 143 -5.92 -14.74 2.95
CA GLN A 143 -5.84 -13.68 1.93
C GLN A 143 -6.90 -12.59 2.11
N GLY A 144 -7.97 -12.87 2.86
CA GLY A 144 -9.08 -11.92 3.04
C GLY A 144 -9.86 -11.63 1.75
N ILE A 145 -10.71 -10.63 1.79
CA ILE A 145 -11.52 -10.22 0.64
C ILE A 145 -10.74 -9.19 -0.18
N LYS A 146 -10.69 -9.39 -1.48
CA LYS A 146 -10.06 -8.46 -2.41
C LYS A 146 -11.11 -7.86 -3.35
N ALA A 147 -11.04 -6.56 -3.59
CA ALA A 147 -11.76 -5.90 -4.67
C ALA A 147 -10.79 -5.29 -5.67
N THR A 148 -11.06 -5.52 -6.94
CA THR A 148 -10.33 -4.89 -8.04
C THR A 148 -11.29 -4.01 -8.82
N ILE A 149 -11.04 -2.70 -8.82
CA ILE A 149 -11.81 -1.70 -9.54
C ILE A 149 -11.03 -1.32 -10.78
N THR A 150 -11.58 -1.61 -11.96
CA THR A 150 -10.97 -1.22 -13.24
C THR A 150 -11.82 -0.14 -13.88
N VAL A 151 -11.25 1.02 -14.13
CA VAL A 151 -11.91 2.13 -14.81
C VAL A 151 -11.25 2.36 -16.16
N SER A 152 -12.06 2.45 -17.19
CA SER A 152 -11.62 2.67 -18.57
C SER A 152 -12.56 3.63 -19.32
N PRO A 153 -12.07 4.34 -20.35
CA PRO A 153 -12.95 5.03 -21.28
C PRO A 153 -13.88 4.03 -21.96
N MET A 154 -15.13 4.41 -22.19
CA MET A 154 -16.03 3.64 -23.03
C MET A 154 -15.64 3.82 -24.51
N ALA A 155 -15.55 2.72 -25.24
CA ALA A 155 -15.40 2.82 -26.69
C ALA A 155 -16.65 3.46 -27.29
N ILE A 156 -16.48 4.57 -28.00
CA ILE A 156 -17.55 5.15 -28.80
C ILE A 156 -17.62 4.32 -30.06
N PRO A 157 -18.78 3.69 -30.38
CA PRO A 157 -18.91 3.01 -31.65
C PRO A 157 -18.66 4.00 -32.78
N ALA A 158 -17.77 3.63 -33.72
CA ALA A 158 -17.57 4.45 -34.90
C ALA A 158 -18.92 4.60 -35.62
N SER A 159 -19.37 5.84 -35.80
CA SER A 159 -20.55 6.10 -36.62
C SER A 159 -20.26 5.65 -38.04
N LYS A 160 -21.07 4.71 -38.54
CA LYS A 160 -21.05 4.28 -39.96
C LYS A 160 -21.64 5.38 -40.82
#